data_17672e2c92f99690d0731c0654cc38dd
#
_entry.id   17672e2c92f99690d0731c0654cc38dd
#
_cell.length_a   1.000
_cell.length_b   1.000
_cell.length_c   1.000
_cell.angle_alpha   90.00
_cell.angle_beta   90.00
_cell.angle_gamma   90.00
#
_symmetry.space_group_name_H-M   'P 1'
#
loop_
_entity.id
_entity.type
_entity.pdbx_description
1 polymer ?
#
loop_
_entity_poly.entity_id
_entity_poly.type
_entity_poly.pdbx_seq_one_letter_code
_entity_poly.pdbx_strand_id
1 'polypeptide(L)'
;LDMKPLPIYGKGDQIRDWLFVEDHARALYQVVTEGVVGETYNIGGHNEKQNIEVVKTICKILDELKPQSDGQKYEALITFVKDRPGHDLRYAIDATKIEKELGWKPQETFETGIQKTVEWYLNNLDWCRRVQDGRYQRERLGVSA
;
A
#
# COMPACT_ATOMS: atom_id res chain seq x y z
N LEU A 1 -7.34 6.07 12.51
CA LEU A 1 -7.50 6.29 13.95
C LEU A 1 -8.50 7.39 14.30
N ASP A 2 -8.81 8.29 13.36
CA ASP A 2 -9.72 9.43 13.56
C ASP A 2 -11.20 9.04 13.46
N MET A 3 -11.51 7.77 13.33
CA MET A 3 -12.88 7.23 13.19
C MET A 3 -13.66 7.81 12.01
N LYS A 4 -12.96 8.25 10.97
CA LYS A 4 -13.58 8.77 9.75
C LYS A 4 -13.89 7.62 8.78
N PRO A 5 -14.92 7.75 7.92
CA PRO A 5 -15.20 6.79 6.88
C PRO A 5 -13.97 6.50 6.02
N LEU A 6 -13.78 5.22 5.63
CA LEU A 6 -12.73 4.76 4.73
C LEU A 6 -13.34 4.61 3.33
N PRO A 7 -13.19 5.61 2.44
CA PRO A 7 -13.81 5.59 1.12
C PRO A 7 -13.11 4.58 0.20
N ILE A 8 -13.88 3.61 -0.31
CA ILE A 8 -13.45 2.63 -1.31
C ILE A 8 -14.07 3.01 -2.66
N TYR A 9 -13.24 3.23 -3.66
CA TYR A 9 -13.68 3.55 -5.01
C TYR A 9 -14.31 2.33 -5.69
N GLY A 10 -15.47 2.52 -6.31
CA GLY A 10 -16.23 1.44 -6.96
C GLY A 10 -16.55 0.31 -5.99
N LYS A 11 -16.17 -0.92 -6.34
CA LYS A 11 -16.31 -2.12 -5.51
C LYS A 11 -15.02 -2.46 -4.73
N GLY A 12 -13.93 -1.74 -4.99
CA GLY A 12 -12.62 -2.06 -4.44
C GLY A 12 -11.97 -3.29 -5.05
N ASP A 13 -12.43 -3.72 -6.22
CA ASP A 13 -11.96 -4.91 -6.94
C ASP A 13 -10.74 -4.65 -7.85
N GLN A 14 -10.25 -3.41 -7.88
CA GLN A 14 -9.04 -3.08 -8.59
C GLN A 14 -7.84 -3.79 -7.97
N ILE A 15 -7.06 -4.47 -8.81
CA ILE A 15 -5.90 -5.28 -8.41
C ILE A 15 -4.62 -4.47 -8.58
N ARG A 16 -3.73 -4.56 -7.58
CA ARG A 16 -2.39 -3.98 -7.61
C ARG A 16 -1.39 -5.00 -7.10
N ASP A 17 -0.15 -4.89 -7.56
CA ASP A 17 0.98 -5.63 -7.00
C ASP A 17 1.56 -4.83 -5.83
N TRP A 18 1.52 -5.43 -4.65
CA TRP A 18 1.93 -4.79 -3.39
C TRP A 18 3.31 -5.23 -2.98
N LEU A 19 4.20 -4.28 -2.78
CA LEU A 19 5.58 -4.53 -2.41
C LEU A 19 5.94 -3.74 -1.14
N PHE A 20 6.61 -4.39 -0.21
CA PHE A 20 7.09 -3.73 1.01
C PHE A 20 8.16 -2.69 0.67
N VAL A 21 8.10 -1.53 1.33
CA VAL A 21 8.91 -0.37 0.96
C VAL A 21 10.43 -0.61 1.06
N GLU A 22 10.90 -1.38 2.04
CA GLU A 22 12.33 -1.70 2.17
C GLU A 22 12.81 -2.65 1.09
N ASP A 23 11.96 -3.59 0.64
CA ASP A 23 12.25 -4.43 -0.51
C ASP A 23 12.39 -3.60 -1.78
N HIS A 24 11.51 -2.61 -1.97
CA HIS A 24 11.61 -1.70 -3.09
C HIS A 24 12.89 -0.84 -3.03
N ALA A 25 13.20 -0.28 -1.86
CA ALA A 25 14.43 0.51 -1.68
C ALA A 25 15.69 -0.33 -1.96
N ARG A 26 15.71 -1.59 -1.52
CA ARG A 26 16.82 -2.53 -1.79
C ARG A 26 16.93 -2.86 -3.29
N ALA A 27 15.79 -3.05 -3.99
CA ALA A 27 15.80 -3.23 -5.44
C ALA A 27 16.39 -2.02 -6.17
N LEU A 28 15.98 -0.80 -5.80
CA LEU A 28 16.52 0.43 -6.38
C LEU A 28 18.03 0.56 -6.16
N TYR A 29 18.49 0.28 -4.96
CA TYR A 29 19.92 0.29 -4.64
C TYR A 29 20.68 -0.72 -5.52
N GLN A 30 20.19 -1.94 -5.64
CA GLN A 30 20.82 -2.98 -6.44
C GLN A 30 20.84 -2.64 -7.93
N VAL A 31 19.76 -2.08 -8.47
CA VAL A 31 19.73 -1.60 -9.86
C VAL A 31 20.80 -0.51 -10.11
N VAL A 32 20.96 0.42 -9.18
CA VAL A 32 21.95 1.51 -9.32
C VAL A 32 23.39 1.01 -9.24
N THR A 33 23.67 -0.01 -8.43
CA THR A 33 25.03 -0.51 -8.16
C THR A 33 25.45 -1.66 -9.06
N GLU A 34 24.52 -2.49 -9.52
CA GLU A 34 24.80 -3.74 -10.22
C GLU A 34 24.08 -3.86 -11.57
N GLY A 35 23.09 -2.98 -11.85
CA GLY A 35 22.33 -3.01 -13.10
C GLY A 35 23.16 -2.66 -14.32
N VAL A 36 22.76 -3.20 -15.46
CA VAL A 36 23.40 -2.88 -16.76
C VAL A 36 23.02 -1.47 -17.17
N VAL A 37 24.02 -0.62 -17.46
CA VAL A 37 23.81 0.78 -17.86
C VAL A 37 22.97 0.85 -19.14
N GLY A 38 21.91 1.65 -19.13
CA GLY A 38 20.98 1.81 -20.25
C GLY A 38 19.82 0.82 -20.25
N GLU A 39 19.82 -0.18 -19.36
CA GLU A 39 18.73 -1.13 -19.23
C GLU A 39 17.65 -0.65 -18.21
N THR A 40 16.46 -1.21 -18.37
CA THR A 40 15.32 -0.96 -17.47
C THR A 40 14.96 -2.23 -16.70
N TYR A 41 14.57 -2.09 -15.44
CA TYR A 41 14.17 -3.18 -14.57
C TYR A 41 12.80 -2.89 -13.96
N ASN A 42 11.85 -3.80 -14.15
CA ASN A 42 10.60 -3.77 -13.41
C ASN A 42 10.82 -4.35 -12.00
N ILE A 43 10.23 -3.71 -11.00
CA ILE A 43 10.29 -4.13 -9.61
C ILE A 43 8.87 -4.45 -9.16
N GLY A 44 8.60 -5.69 -8.77
CA GLY A 44 7.28 -6.17 -8.36
C GLY A 44 7.37 -7.17 -7.22
N GLY A 45 6.27 -7.32 -6.48
CA GLY A 45 6.19 -8.12 -5.27
C GLY A 45 5.61 -9.52 -5.47
N HIS A 46 5.05 -9.81 -6.65
CA HIS A 46 4.21 -11.01 -6.90
C HIS A 46 3.03 -11.12 -5.91
N ASN A 47 2.58 -10.00 -5.36
CA ASN A 47 1.52 -9.91 -4.37
C ASN A 47 0.30 -9.17 -4.92
N GLU A 48 -0.31 -9.72 -5.96
CA GLU A 48 -1.53 -9.15 -6.52
C GLU A 48 -2.70 -9.32 -5.54
N LYS A 49 -3.26 -8.21 -5.08
CA LYS A 49 -4.41 -8.16 -4.18
C LYS A 49 -5.40 -7.10 -4.63
N GLN A 50 -6.67 -7.35 -4.38
CA GLN A 50 -7.70 -6.33 -4.55
C GLN A 50 -7.58 -5.24 -3.48
N ASN A 51 -7.91 -4.01 -3.83
CA ASN A 51 -7.86 -2.88 -2.88
C ASN A 51 -8.71 -3.15 -1.64
N ILE A 52 -9.88 -3.76 -1.80
CA ILE A 52 -10.76 -4.09 -0.67
C ILE A 52 -10.13 -5.11 0.28
N GLU A 53 -9.38 -6.11 -0.24
CA GLU A 53 -8.67 -7.09 0.59
C GLU A 53 -7.58 -6.43 1.41
N VAL A 54 -6.83 -5.50 0.81
CA VAL A 54 -5.78 -4.73 1.51
C VAL A 54 -6.37 -3.90 2.65
N VAL A 55 -7.47 -3.17 2.38
CA VAL A 55 -8.13 -2.35 3.40
C VAL A 55 -8.66 -3.20 4.55
N LYS A 56 -9.30 -4.35 4.26
CA LYS A 56 -9.77 -5.28 5.29
C LYS A 56 -8.61 -5.86 6.12
N THR A 57 -7.49 -6.17 5.47
CA THR A 57 -6.28 -6.65 6.18
C THR A 57 -5.76 -5.59 7.13
N ILE A 58 -5.68 -4.32 6.69
CA ILE A 58 -5.27 -3.20 7.56
C ILE A 58 -6.24 -3.05 8.75
N CYS A 59 -7.56 -3.09 8.48
CA CYS A 59 -8.57 -3.01 9.54
C CYS A 59 -8.38 -4.12 10.58
N LYS A 60 -8.17 -5.37 10.13
CA LYS A 60 -7.94 -6.50 11.02
C LYS A 60 -6.69 -6.33 11.88
N ILE A 61 -5.57 -5.91 11.29
CA ILE A 61 -4.33 -5.63 12.03
C ILE A 61 -4.54 -4.52 13.06
N LEU A 62 -5.27 -3.47 12.71
CA LEU A 62 -5.60 -2.39 13.64
C LEU A 62 -6.52 -2.87 14.77
N ASP A 63 -7.49 -3.75 14.50
CA ASP A 63 -8.33 -4.35 15.52
C ASP A 63 -7.53 -5.14 16.57
N GLU A 64 -6.40 -5.73 16.15
CA GLU A 64 -5.49 -6.49 17.02
C GLU A 64 -4.53 -5.57 17.80
N LEU A 65 -3.88 -4.62 17.10
CA LEU A 65 -2.82 -3.78 17.66
C LEU A 65 -3.33 -2.54 18.40
N LYS A 66 -4.45 -1.99 17.95
CA LYS A 66 -5.04 -0.75 18.47
C LYS A 66 -6.57 -0.83 18.46
N PRO A 67 -7.18 -1.75 19.22
CA PRO A 67 -8.63 -1.91 19.25
C PRO A 67 -9.32 -0.61 19.68
N GLN A 68 -10.53 -0.39 19.14
CA GLN A 68 -11.35 0.77 19.50
C GLN A 68 -11.92 0.59 20.90
N SER A 69 -12.04 1.68 21.65
CA SER A 69 -12.50 1.68 23.04
C SER A 69 -13.96 1.24 23.21
N ASP A 70 -14.79 1.43 22.17
CA ASP A 70 -16.20 1.03 22.13
C ASP A 70 -16.41 -0.39 21.59
N GLY A 71 -15.33 -1.11 21.26
CA GLY A 71 -15.35 -2.46 20.71
C GLY A 71 -15.78 -2.55 19.24
N GLN A 72 -16.03 -1.43 18.54
CA GLN A 72 -16.33 -1.47 17.12
C GLN A 72 -15.12 -1.91 16.31
N LYS A 73 -15.38 -2.56 15.17
CA LYS A 73 -14.33 -2.98 14.24
C LYS A 73 -14.02 -1.88 13.23
N TYR A 74 -12.73 -1.71 12.89
CA TYR A 74 -12.33 -0.72 11.88
C TYR A 74 -12.95 -1.00 10.50
N GLU A 75 -13.29 -2.25 10.19
CA GLU A 75 -13.98 -2.60 8.95
C GLU A 75 -15.37 -1.94 8.84
N ALA A 76 -16.03 -1.61 9.94
CA ALA A 76 -17.30 -0.89 9.94
C ALA A 76 -17.20 0.54 9.36
N LEU A 77 -16.00 1.09 9.26
CA LEU A 77 -15.74 2.40 8.64
C LEU A 77 -15.69 2.35 7.11
N ILE A 78 -15.66 1.17 6.49
CA ILE A 78 -15.58 1.04 5.03
C ILE A 78 -16.87 1.58 4.40
N THR A 79 -16.69 2.51 3.46
CA THR A 79 -17.79 3.14 2.72
C THR A 79 -17.47 3.12 1.23
N PHE A 80 -18.35 2.53 0.43
CA PHE A 80 -18.16 2.53 -1.02
C PHE A 80 -18.60 3.86 -1.62
N VAL A 81 -17.75 4.42 -2.49
CA VAL A 81 -18.01 5.67 -3.20
C VAL A 81 -17.96 5.45 -4.71
N LYS A 82 -18.51 6.40 -5.48
CA LYS A 82 -18.47 6.34 -6.94
C LYS A 82 -17.03 6.20 -7.41
N ASP A 83 -16.80 5.29 -8.36
CA ASP A 83 -15.48 5.09 -8.92
C ASP A 83 -15.00 6.31 -9.72
N ARG A 84 -13.68 6.46 -9.82
CA ARG A 84 -13.07 7.54 -10.60
C ARG A 84 -13.04 7.17 -12.08
N PRO A 85 -13.17 8.14 -13.01
CA PRO A 85 -12.99 7.88 -14.43
C PRO A 85 -11.60 7.31 -14.74
N GLY A 86 -11.53 6.33 -15.67
CA GLY A 86 -10.25 5.75 -16.08
C GLY A 86 -9.53 4.94 -14.99
N HIS A 87 -10.25 4.38 -14.03
CA HIS A 87 -9.66 3.55 -12.98
C HIS A 87 -9.33 2.17 -13.54
N ASP A 88 -8.05 1.91 -13.76
CA ASP A 88 -7.59 0.62 -14.28
C ASP A 88 -7.93 -0.53 -13.33
N LEU A 89 -8.46 -1.59 -13.90
CA LEU A 89 -8.89 -2.76 -13.13
C LEU A 89 -7.69 -3.51 -12.54
N ARG A 90 -6.59 -3.66 -13.30
CA ARG A 90 -5.45 -4.45 -12.85
C ARG A 90 -4.13 -3.86 -13.33
N TYR A 91 -3.19 -3.75 -12.40
CA TYR A 91 -1.76 -3.63 -12.67
C TYR A 91 -1.05 -4.87 -12.14
N ALA A 92 -0.32 -5.54 -13.04
CA ALA A 92 0.58 -6.63 -12.71
C ALA A 92 1.96 -6.30 -13.23
N ILE A 93 2.99 -6.70 -12.50
CA ILE A 93 4.37 -6.40 -12.81
C ILE A 93 5.12 -7.70 -13.01
N ASP A 94 5.81 -7.82 -14.15
CA ASP A 94 6.76 -8.91 -14.41
C ASP A 94 8.15 -8.49 -13.94
N ALA A 95 8.58 -9.02 -12.80
CA ALA A 95 9.89 -8.78 -12.19
C ALA A 95 10.95 -9.81 -12.62
N THR A 96 10.66 -10.69 -13.57
CA THR A 96 11.54 -11.81 -13.98
C THR A 96 12.96 -11.34 -14.36
N LYS A 97 13.09 -10.17 -15.00
CA LYS A 97 14.39 -9.65 -15.42
C LYS A 97 15.30 -9.33 -14.24
N ILE A 98 14.80 -8.56 -13.26
CA ILE A 98 15.59 -8.20 -12.09
C ILE A 98 15.96 -9.45 -11.26
N GLU A 99 15.05 -10.41 -11.18
CA GLU A 99 15.32 -11.67 -10.48
C GLU A 99 16.42 -12.50 -11.14
N LYS A 100 16.40 -12.60 -12.48
CA LYS A 100 17.38 -13.41 -13.22
C LYS A 100 18.74 -12.72 -13.32
N GLU A 101 18.77 -11.42 -13.60
CA GLU A 101 20.01 -10.70 -13.89
C GLU A 101 20.71 -10.21 -12.61
N LEU A 102 19.94 -9.77 -11.61
CA LEU A 102 20.47 -9.21 -10.37
C LEU A 102 20.25 -10.11 -9.13
N GLY A 103 19.53 -11.23 -9.28
CA GLY A 103 19.22 -12.12 -8.15
C GLY A 103 18.31 -11.49 -7.09
N TRP A 104 17.72 -10.33 -7.35
CA TRP A 104 16.85 -9.65 -6.40
C TRP A 104 15.51 -10.38 -6.27
N LYS A 105 15.04 -10.52 -5.03
CA LYS A 105 13.69 -11.01 -4.70
C LYS A 105 13.14 -10.27 -3.49
N PRO A 106 11.80 -10.11 -3.39
CA PRO A 106 11.19 -9.65 -2.16
C PRO A 106 11.57 -10.55 -0.98
N GLN A 107 11.84 -9.96 0.17
CA GLN A 107 12.09 -10.69 1.43
C GLN A 107 10.81 -10.81 2.26
N GLU A 108 9.88 -9.87 2.06
CA GLU A 108 8.61 -9.85 2.77
C GLU A 108 7.48 -10.40 1.88
N THR A 109 6.58 -11.16 2.49
CA THR A 109 5.28 -11.47 1.89
C THR A 109 4.35 -10.27 2.03
N PHE A 110 3.17 -10.30 1.38
CA PHE A 110 2.16 -9.27 1.60
C PHE A 110 1.78 -9.16 3.09
N GLU A 111 1.58 -10.30 3.73
CA GLU A 111 1.12 -10.37 5.12
C GLU A 111 2.16 -9.80 6.09
N THR A 112 3.43 -10.18 5.94
CA THR A 112 4.51 -9.67 6.80
C THR A 112 4.82 -8.20 6.53
N GLY A 113 4.83 -7.78 5.28
CA GLY A 113 5.09 -6.40 4.88
C GLY A 113 3.99 -5.43 5.32
N ILE A 114 2.71 -5.81 5.18
CA ILE A 114 1.59 -4.95 5.60
C ILE A 114 1.52 -4.82 7.13
N GLN A 115 1.83 -5.90 7.85
CA GLN A 115 1.93 -5.88 9.32
C GLN A 115 2.99 -4.86 9.77
N LYS A 116 4.22 -4.97 9.26
CA LYS A 116 5.32 -4.04 9.55
C LYS A 116 4.96 -2.59 9.18
N THR A 117 4.26 -2.40 8.07
CA THR A 117 3.80 -1.09 7.63
C THR A 117 2.84 -0.46 8.65
N VAL A 118 1.83 -1.20 9.10
CA VAL A 118 0.87 -0.71 10.10
C VAL A 118 1.57 -0.41 11.42
N GLU A 119 2.44 -1.29 11.90
CA GLU A 119 3.23 -1.10 13.12
C GLU A 119 4.09 0.16 13.03
N TRP A 120 4.75 0.38 11.89
CA TRP A 120 5.54 1.57 11.68
C TRP A 120 4.70 2.84 11.80
N TYR A 121 3.53 2.89 11.16
CA TYR A 121 2.63 4.05 11.25
C TYR A 121 2.13 4.27 12.69
N LEU A 122 1.79 3.21 13.41
CA LEU A 122 1.36 3.32 14.81
C LEU A 122 2.47 3.87 15.72
N ASN A 123 3.72 3.50 15.46
CA ASN A 123 4.87 3.95 16.21
C ASN A 123 5.38 5.35 15.79
N ASN A 124 4.89 5.92 14.68
CA ASN A 124 5.35 7.18 14.11
C ASN A 124 4.21 8.20 13.91
N LEU A 125 3.22 8.22 14.80
CA LEU A 125 2.04 9.10 14.66
C LEU A 125 2.39 10.59 14.63
N ASP A 126 3.42 11.02 15.36
CA ASP A 126 3.88 12.41 15.36
C ASP A 126 4.48 12.82 14.00
N TRP A 127 5.20 11.91 13.35
CA TRP A 127 5.65 12.13 11.97
C TRP A 127 4.45 12.25 11.02
N CYS A 128 3.45 11.37 11.15
CA CYS A 128 2.23 11.42 10.34
C CYS A 128 1.50 12.76 10.47
N ARG A 129 1.35 13.26 11.71
CA ARG A 129 0.73 14.57 11.98
C ARG A 129 1.51 15.70 11.30
N ARG A 130 2.83 15.76 11.47
CA ARG A 130 3.68 16.79 10.86
C ARG A 130 3.60 16.81 9.33
N VAL A 131 3.51 15.65 8.68
CA VAL A 131 3.35 15.57 7.22
C VAL A 131 1.99 16.12 6.77
N GLN A 132 0.96 15.95 7.60
CA GLN A 132 -0.41 16.40 7.29
C GLN A 132 -0.65 17.87 7.67
N ASP A 133 0.13 18.42 8.60
CA ASP A 133 0.01 19.82 9.04
C ASP A 133 0.37 20.79 7.91
N GLY A 134 -0.65 21.34 7.26
CA GLY A 134 -0.56 22.47 6.35
C GLY A 134 -0.31 22.19 4.87
N ARG A 135 -0.06 20.95 4.45
CA ARG A 135 0.20 20.65 3.02
C ARG A 135 -0.66 19.56 2.42
N TYR A 136 -1.09 18.58 3.16
CA TYR A 136 -1.89 17.47 2.67
C TYR A 136 -3.14 17.28 3.52
N GLN A 137 -4.29 17.69 2.98
CA GLN A 137 -5.58 17.64 3.66
C GLN A 137 -6.32 16.30 3.46
N ARG A 138 -5.69 15.28 2.89
CA ARG A 138 -6.33 14.00 2.52
C ARG A 138 -7.53 14.20 1.59
N GLU A 139 -7.42 15.16 0.69
CA GLU A 139 -8.46 15.45 -0.27
C GLU A 139 -8.65 14.28 -1.24
N ARG A 140 -9.89 14.07 -1.66
CA ARG A 140 -10.21 13.07 -2.66
C ARG A 140 -9.60 13.45 -4.00
N LEU A 141 -8.65 12.67 -4.49
CA LEU A 141 -8.02 12.88 -5.79
C LEU A 141 -9.02 12.63 -6.93
N GLY A 142 -8.96 13.45 -7.99
CA GLY A 142 -9.75 13.26 -9.21
C GLY A 142 -11.20 13.76 -9.13
N VAL A 143 -11.55 14.54 -8.12
CA VAL A 143 -12.79 15.30 -8.09
C VAL A 143 -12.43 16.75 -8.36
N SER A 144 -12.69 17.22 -9.60
CA SER A 144 -12.73 18.67 -9.87
C SER A 144 -13.85 19.28 -9.06
N ALA A 145 -13.56 20.36 -8.36
CA ALA A 145 -14.55 21.20 -7.69
C ALA A 145 -15.58 21.73 -8.67
#